data_a50c3ebcdf835f438df85f38625e56dc
#
_entry.id   a50c3ebcdf835f438df85f38625e56dc
#
_cell.length_a   1.000
_cell.length_b   1.000
_cell.length_c   1.000
_cell.angle_alpha   90.00
_cell.angle_beta   90.00
_cell.angle_gamma   90.00
#
_symmetry.space_group_name_H-M   'P 1'
#
loop_
_entity.id
_entity.type
_entity.pdbx_description
1 polymer ?
#
loop_
_entity_poly.entity_id
_entity_poly.type
_entity_poly.pdbx_seq_one_letter_code
_entity_poly.pdbx_strand_id
1 'polypeptide(L)'
;ASAGAVVKALDVTIAASIAEFVNAVVDAEGRIDVLVNNAGYGSYGAVEDIPLAEARRQFDVNLFGLSEMTTATLPTMRAQRSGTVIHIGSIGGKMWSLLGGWYQASKYALEGLADCTRNELRPFGINVVLIEPGGVKSEWRENVIEIVKNTSGSGPYKKLAEAAVKFFEGAESLEIEPTAIADVIVKASQSKRPKARYVVPVHFKLVLLLKVLLTDRMFDRLWCKFMGVPTSV
;
A
#
# COMPACT_ATOMS: atom_id res chain seq x y z
N ALA A 1 -12.55 2.61 21.71
CA ALA A 1 -12.44 1.17 21.93
C ALA A 1 -13.82 0.53 22.24
N SER A 2 -14.82 0.73 21.35
CA SER A 2 -16.19 0.18 21.52
C SER A 2 -16.33 -1.28 21.06
N ALA A 3 -15.29 -1.88 20.50
CA ALA A 3 -15.34 -3.24 19.93
C ALA A 3 -14.44 -4.27 20.67
N GLY A 4 -14.04 -4.00 21.90
CA GLY A 4 -13.11 -4.88 22.63
C GLY A 4 -11.64 -4.77 22.17
N ALA A 5 -11.32 -3.80 21.31
CA ALA A 5 -9.96 -3.61 20.80
C ALA A 5 -9.04 -3.00 21.88
N VAL A 6 -7.84 -3.56 22.02
CA VAL A 6 -6.74 -3.00 22.81
C VAL A 6 -5.92 -2.07 21.93
N VAL A 7 -5.74 -0.83 22.38
CA VAL A 7 -4.97 0.20 21.66
C VAL A 7 -3.60 0.36 22.31
N LYS A 8 -2.54 0.29 21.50
CA LYS A 8 -1.15 0.53 21.91
C LYS A 8 -0.47 1.45 20.90
N ALA A 9 0.41 2.32 21.40
CA ALA A 9 1.25 3.14 20.52
C ALA A 9 2.25 2.26 19.77
N LEU A 10 2.46 2.57 18.50
CA LEU A 10 3.40 1.85 17.63
C LEU A 10 3.98 2.83 16.60
N ASP A 11 5.29 2.93 16.55
CA ASP A 11 6.03 3.53 15.45
C ASP A 11 6.74 2.41 14.69
N VAL A 12 6.28 2.16 13.46
CA VAL A 12 6.82 1.09 12.61
C VAL A 12 8.22 1.39 12.08
N THR A 13 8.75 2.59 12.27
CA THR A 13 10.11 2.98 11.88
C THR A 13 11.13 2.76 13.01
N ILE A 14 10.68 2.31 14.19
CA ILE A 14 11.51 2.13 15.39
C ILE A 14 11.46 0.67 15.83
N ALA A 15 12.57 -0.06 15.65
CA ALA A 15 12.67 -1.49 15.99
C ALA A 15 12.26 -1.80 17.44
N ALA A 16 12.66 -0.96 18.41
CA ALA A 16 12.28 -1.14 19.80
C ALA A 16 10.76 -1.02 20.02
N SER A 17 10.09 -0.09 19.33
CA SER A 17 8.63 0.08 19.37
C SER A 17 7.91 -1.15 18.82
N ILE A 18 8.42 -1.71 17.72
CA ILE A 18 7.90 -2.95 17.12
C ILE A 18 8.04 -4.12 18.10
N ALA A 19 9.26 -4.32 18.66
CA ALA A 19 9.52 -5.40 19.58
C ALA A 19 8.64 -5.33 20.83
N GLU A 20 8.52 -4.14 21.44
CA GLU A 20 7.66 -3.90 22.60
C GLU A 20 6.19 -4.22 22.28
N PHE A 21 5.70 -3.73 21.13
CA PHE A 21 4.32 -3.98 20.68
C PHE A 21 4.04 -5.47 20.52
N VAL A 22 4.91 -6.18 19.79
CA VAL A 22 4.73 -7.61 19.50
C VAL A 22 4.82 -8.45 20.77
N ASN A 23 5.81 -8.18 21.65
CA ASN A 23 5.95 -8.87 22.93
C ASN A 23 4.71 -8.68 23.79
N ALA A 24 4.20 -7.45 23.89
CA ALA A 24 3.00 -7.17 24.69
C ALA A 24 1.75 -7.92 24.18
N VAL A 25 1.64 -8.16 22.85
CA VAL A 25 0.56 -9.00 22.28
C VAL A 25 0.79 -10.46 22.64
N VAL A 26 2.01 -10.96 22.49
CA VAL A 26 2.34 -12.37 22.80
C VAL A 26 2.17 -12.66 24.29
N ASP A 27 2.58 -11.75 25.17
CA ASP A 27 2.43 -11.89 26.63
C ASP A 27 0.95 -11.93 27.06
N ALA A 28 0.10 -11.15 26.37
CA ALA A 28 -1.33 -11.09 26.69
C ALA A 28 -2.13 -12.26 26.11
N GLU A 29 -1.85 -12.67 24.87
CA GLU A 29 -2.70 -13.59 24.09
C GLU A 29 -2.06 -14.97 23.86
N GLY A 30 -0.74 -15.07 24.04
CA GLY A 30 0.04 -16.30 23.79
C GLY A 30 0.14 -16.68 22.30
N ARG A 31 -0.48 -15.91 21.40
CA ARG A 31 -0.58 -16.23 19.97
C ARG A 31 -0.76 -14.97 19.10
N ILE A 32 -0.46 -15.13 17.81
CA ILE A 32 -0.78 -14.14 16.76
C ILE A 32 -1.36 -14.89 15.57
N ASP A 33 -2.65 -14.70 15.27
CA ASP A 33 -3.32 -15.38 14.17
C ASP A 33 -3.26 -14.59 12.87
N VAL A 34 -3.38 -13.26 12.98
CA VAL A 34 -3.40 -12.36 11.84
C VAL A 34 -2.57 -11.12 12.14
N LEU A 35 -1.67 -10.79 11.23
CA LEU A 35 -1.00 -9.50 11.17
C LEU A 35 -1.55 -8.71 10.00
N VAL A 36 -2.03 -7.48 10.23
CA VAL A 36 -2.42 -6.55 9.17
C VAL A 36 -1.44 -5.39 9.13
N ASN A 37 -0.57 -5.36 8.14
CA ASN A 37 0.35 -4.26 7.88
C ASN A 37 -0.36 -3.20 7.04
N ASN A 38 -0.95 -2.22 7.71
CA ASN A 38 -1.71 -1.15 7.08
C ASN A 38 -0.99 0.20 7.09
N ALA A 39 -0.04 0.42 8.01
CA ALA A 39 0.70 1.67 8.10
C ALA A 39 1.37 2.03 6.77
N GLY A 40 1.16 3.25 6.30
CA GLY A 40 1.71 3.72 5.04
C GLY A 40 1.14 5.07 4.63
N TYR A 41 1.89 5.80 3.83
CA TYR A 41 1.48 7.09 3.28
C TYR A 41 2.06 7.29 1.88
N GLY A 42 1.64 8.35 1.19
CA GLY A 42 2.13 8.69 -0.13
C GLY A 42 2.74 10.09 -0.19
N SER A 43 4.04 10.19 -0.48
CA SER A 43 4.69 11.42 -0.90
C SER A 43 4.55 11.57 -2.41
N TYR A 44 3.93 12.64 -2.86
CA TYR A 44 3.66 12.93 -4.26
C TYR A 44 4.34 14.22 -4.69
N GLY A 45 4.92 14.20 -5.88
CA GLY A 45 5.67 15.27 -6.53
C GLY A 45 6.51 14.68 -7.65
N ALA A 46 7.11 15.52 -8.50
CA ALA A 46 8.10 15.06 -9.45
C ALA A 46 9.26 14.39 -8.71
N VAL A 47 9.84 13.35 -9.30
CA VAL A 47 10.89 12.55 -8.64
C VAL A 47 12.06 13.43 -8.16
N GLU A 48 12.42 14.46 -8.94
CA GLU A 48 13.50 15.37 -8.59
C GLU A 48 13.10 16.46 -7.57
N ASP A 49 11.80 16.75 -7.42
CA ASP A 49 11.32 17.75 -6.47
C ASP A 49 11.16 17.17 -5.05
N ILE A 50 11.04 15.84 -4.93
CA ILE A 50 10.93 15.18 -3.62
C ILE A 50 12.32 15.03 -3.01
N PRO A 51 12.60 15.61 -1.82
CA PRO A 51 13.85 15.40 -1.14
C PRO A 51 14.14 13.91 -0.89
N LEU A 52 15.38 13.47 -1.12
CA LEU A 52 15.74 12.06 -0.93
C LEU A 52 15.50 11.56 0.50
N ALA A 53 15.59 12.44 1.50
CA ALA A 53 15.27 12.13 2.89
C ALA A 53 13.79 11.73 3.04
N GLU A 54 12.87 12.43 2.36
CA GLU A 54 11.45 12.10 2.36
C GLU A 54 11.16 10.81 1.60
N ALA A 55 11.81 10.60 0.45
CA ALA A 55 11.72 9.33 -0.27
C ALA A 55 12.16 8.14 0.60
N ARG A 56 13.28 8.27 1.35
CA ARG A 56 13.75 7.26 2.30
C ARG A 56 12.73 7.02 3.40
N ARG A 57 12.23 8.08 4.05
CA ARG A 57 11.23 7.98 5.10
C ARG A 57 9.97 7.23 4.63
N GLN A 58 9.55 7.48 3.39
CA GLN A 58 8.41 6.75 2.80
C GLN A 58 8.72 5.25 2.69
N PHE A 59 9.93 4.86 2.28
CA PHE A 59 10.35 3.46 2.27
C PHE A 59 10.49 2.87 3.67
N ASP A 60 10.98 3.65 4.64
CA ASP A 60 11.07 3.21 6.03
C ASP A 60 9.70 2.82 6.59
N VAL A 61 8.65 3.58 6.27
CA VAL A 61 7.28 3.24 6.70
C VAL A 61 6.66 2.16 5.81
N ASN A 62 6.63 2.38 4.48
CA ASN A 62 5.82 1.57 3.55
C ASN A 62 6.40 0.17 3.27
N LEU A 63 7.71 -0.03 3.51
CA LEU A 63 8.41 -1.27 3.19
C LEU A 63 9.20 -1.83 4.37
N PHE A 64 10.15 -1.08 4.92
CA PHE A 64 11.05 -1.62 5.94
C PHE A 64 10.33 -1.87 7.27
N GLY A 65 9.56 -0.91 7.77
CA GLY A 65 8.78 -1.06 8.99
C GLY A 65 7.74 -2.18 8.89
N LEU A 66 7.04 -2.28 7.74
CA LEU A 66 6.15 -3.38 7.44
C LEU A 66 6.88 -4.75 7.45
N SER A 67 8.09 -4.79 6.88
CA SER A 67 8.93 -6.00 6.87
C SER A 67 9.38 -6.38 8.27
N GLU A 68 9.79 -5.41 9.08
CA GLU A 68 10.22 -5.63 10.45
C GLU A 68 9.08 -6.10 11.35
N MET A 69 7.89 -5.50 11.24
CA MET A 69 6.66 -5.99 11.90
C MET A 69 6.37 -7.44 11.52
N THR A 70 6.49 -7.78 10.24
CA THR A 70 6.31 -9.15 9.77
C THR A 70 7.34 -10.06 10.45
N THR A 71 8.63 -9.72 10.38
CA THR A 71 9.73 -10.50 10.95
C THR A 71 9.54 -10.72 12.45
N ALA A 72 9.12 -9.72 13.19
CA ALA A 72 8.90 -9.79 14.63
C ALA A 72 7.77 -10.76 15.02
N THR A 73 6.75 -10.94 14.16
CA THR A 73 5.61 -11.85 14.42
C THR A 73 5.88 -13.29 14.00
N LEU A 74 6.82 -13.51 13.07
CA LEU A 74 7.08 -14.84 12.50
C LEU A 74 7.50 -15.92 13.49
N PRO A 75 8.31 -15.67 14.55
CA PRO A 75 8.66 -16.71 15.52
C PRO A 75 7.41 -17.35 16.14
N THR A 76 6.45 -16.51 16.56
CA THR A 76 5.17 -16.96 17.14
C THR A 76 4.34 -17.74 16.11
N MET A 77 4.14 -17.19 14.92
CA MET A 77 3.35 -17.87 13.87
C MET A 77 3.99 -19.19 13.40
N ARG A 78 5.34 -19.27 13.34
CA ARG A 78 6.03 -20.52 13.01
C ARG A 78 5.85 -21.58 14.09
N ALA A 79 5.95 -21.21 15.37
CA ALA A 79 5.68 -22.11 16.48
C ALA A 79 4.24 -22.64 16.45
N GLN A 80 3.27 -21.79 16.10
CA GLN A 80 1.86 -22.15 15.92
C GLN A 80 1.62 -23.06 14.69
N ARG A 81 2.56 -23.08 13.70
CA ARG A 81 2.34 -23.72 12.39
C ARG A 81 1.12 -23.15 11.65
N SER A 82 0.77 -21.92 11.94
CA SER A 82 -0.39 -21.22 11.36
C SER A 82 -0.24 -19.72 11.52
N GLY A 83 -0.83 -18.95 10.60
CA GLY A 83 -0.91 -17.51 10.65
C GLY A 83 -1.29 -16.94 9.28
N THR A 84 -1.73 -15.69 9.28
CA THR A 84 -1.98 -14.94 8.03
C THR A 84 -1.42 -13.54 8.15
N VAL A 85 -0.47 -13.22 7.29
CA VAL A 85 0.08 -11.87 7.14
C VAL A 85 -0.63 -11.19 5.98
N ILE A 86 -1.25 -10.05 6.22
CA ILE A 86 -1.99 -9.26 5.24
C ILE A 86 -1.27 -7.92 5.08
N HIS A 87 -0.77 -7.65 3.90
CA HIS A 87 -0.18 -6.36 3.55
C HIS A 87 -1.18 -5.50 2.78
N ILE A 88 -1.34 -4.25 3.16
CA ILE A 88 -2.09 -3.28 2.38
C ILE A 88 -1.15 -2.69 1.33
N GLY A 89 -1.23 -3.28 0.13
CA GLY A 89 -0.54 -2.82 -1.06
C GLY A 89 -1.24 -1.62 -1.70
N SER A 90 -1.30 -1.64 -3.01
CA SER A 90 -2.06 -0.69 -3.85
C SER A 90 -2.06 -1.19 -5.29
N ILE A 91 -3.05 -0.80 -6.09
CA ILE A 91 -2.93 -0.89 -7.56
C ILE A 91 -1.70 -0.12 -8.06
N GLY A 92 -1.25 0.92 -7.33
CA GLY A 92 0.01 1.64 -7.56
C GLY A 92 1.27 0.79 -7.42
N GLY A 93 1.20 -0.45 -6.89
CA GLY A 93 2.27 -1.44 -6.95
C GLY A 93 2.38 -2.17 -8.29
N LYS A 94 1.49 -1.89 -9.25
CA LYS A 94 1.45 -2.53 -10.57
C LYS A 94 1.34 -1.57 -11.74
N MET A 95 1.03 -0.32 -11.46
CA MET A 95 0.89 0.73 -12.47
C MET A 95 1.31 2.07 -11.90
N TRP A 96 1.71 2.98 -12.78
CA TRP A 96 2.13 4.32 -12.39
C TRP A 96 0.93 5.30 -12.29
N SER A 97 1.11 6.37 -11.54
CA SER A 97 0.24 7.55 -11.55
C SER A 97 1.08 8.83 -11.63
N LEU A 98 0.42 9.94 -11.96
CA LEU A 98 1.09 11.25 -12.03
C LEU A 98 1.77 11.58 -10.69
N LEU A 99 3.02 12.01 -10.78
CA LEU A 99 3.82 12.51 -9.66
C LEU A 99 3.94 11.55 -8.45
N GLY A 100 3.63 10.28 -8.64
CA GLY A 100 3.67 9.27 -7.57
C GLY A 100 4.92 8.38 -7.60
N GLY A 101 6.02 8.80 -8.23
CA GLY A 101 7.16 7.93 -8.51
C GLY A 101 7.70 7.18 -7.30
N TRP A 102 8.00 7.85 -6.20
CA TRP A 102 8.50 7.22 -4.97
C TRP A 102 7.46 6.35 -4.26
N TYR A 103 6.19 6.79 -4.26
CA TYR A 103 5.10 6.00 -3.72
C TYR A 103 4.93 4.67 -4.47
N GLN A 104 4.81 4.73 -5.81
CA GLN A 104 4.71 3.52 -6.61
C GLN A 104 5.94 2.63 -6.41
N ALA A 105 7.16 3.18 -6.42
CA ALA A 105 8.36 2.40 -6.19
C ALA A 105 8.28 1.60 -4.87
N SER A 106 7.80 2.21 -3.78
CA SER A 106 7.60 1.52 -2.50
C SER A 106 6.56 0.40 -2.58
N LYS A 107 5.47 0.61 -3.32
CA LYS A 107 4.41 -0.40 -3.49
C LYS A 107 4.80 -1.52 -4.47
N TYR A 108 5.59 -1.23 -5.51
CA TYR A 108 6.21 -2.26 -6.36
C TYR A 108 7.21 -3.12 -5.57
N ALA A 109 8.02 -2.50 -4.72
CA ALA A 109 8.94 -3.24 -3.84
C ALA A 109 8.18 -4.18 -2.90
N LEU A 110 7.05 -3.74 -2.34
CA LEU A 110 6.19 -4.57 -1.50
C LEU A 110 5.60 -5.77 -2.25
N GLU A 111 5.23 -5.62 -3.53
CA GLU A 111 4.76 -6.73 -4.37
C GLU A 111 5.80 -7.86 -4.46
N GLY A 112 7.04 -7.50 -4.78
CA GLY A 112 8.15 -8.47 -4.86
C GLY A 112 8.46 -9.12 -3.52
N LEU A 113 8.52 -8.31 -2.44
CA LEU A 113 8.76 -8.80 -1.08
C LEU A 113 7.68 -9.80 -0.66
N ALA A 114 6.42 -9.48 -0.88
CA ALA A 114 5.31 -10.35 -0.51
C ALA A 114 5.29 -11.68 -1.29
N ASP A 115 5.69 -11.68 -2.57
CA ASP A 115 5.79 -12.90 -3.36
C ASP A 115 6.88 -13.83 -2.83
N CYS A 116 8.06 -13.30 -2.48
CA CYS A 116 9.13 -14.09 -1.88
C CYS A 116 8.71 -14.63 -0.52
N THR A 117 8.26 -13.75 0.37
CA THR A 117 7.85 -14.11 1.75
C THR A 117 6.73 -15.15 1.75
N ARG A 118 5.76 -15.07 0.82
CA ARG A 118 4.69 -16.07 0.68
C ARG A 118 5.24 -17.47 0.41
N ASN A 119 6.26 -17.59 -0.43
CA ASN A 119 6.84 -18.88 -0.75
C ASN A 119 7.75 -19.40 0.36
N GLU A 120 8.48 -18.51 1.03
CA GLU A 120 9.32 -18.85 2.19
C GLU A 120 8.50 -19.33 3.39
N LEU A 121 7.32 -18.74 3.63
CA LEU A 121 6.47 -19.05 4.77
C LEU A 121 5.51 -20.21 4.55
N ARG A 122 5.30 -20.61 3.30
CA ARG A 122 4.42 -21.73 2.93
C ARG A 122 4.72 -23.04 3.68
N PRO A 123 5.99 -23.49 3.88
CA PRO A 123 6.30 -24.69 4.62
C PRO A 123 5.90 -24.64 6.10
N PHE A 124 5.70 -23.44 6.64
CA PHE A 124 5.28 -23.24 8.03
C PHE A 124 3.76 -23.11 8.20
N GLY A 125 2.99 -23.23 7.11
CA GLY A 125 1.53 -23.08 7.15
C GLY A 125 1.06 -21.64 7.33
N ILE A 126 1.93 -20.65 7.04
CA ILE A 126 1.63 -19.21 7.15
C ILE A 126 1.26 -18.66 5.77
N ASN A 127 0.12 -17.98 5.68
CA ASN A 127 -0.33 -17.31 4.48
C ASN A 127 0.21 -15.87 4.41
N VAL A 128 0.56 -15.42 3.21
CA VAL A 128 0.86 -14.01 2.94
C VAL A 128 -0.07 -13.51 1.84
N VAL A 129 -0.76 -12.43 2.12
CA VAL A 129 -1.82 -11.85 1.28
C VAL A 129 -1.53 -10.39 1.02
N LEU A 130 -1.69 -9.96 -0.22
CA LEU A 130 -1.74 -8.54 -0.60
C LEU A 130 -3.18 -8.13 -0.87
N ILE A 131 -3.60 -7.02 -0.26
CA ILE A 131 -4.80 -6.31 -0.67
C ILE A 131 -4.34 -5.12 -1.48
N GLU A 132 -4.86 -4.97 -2.69
CA GLU A 132 -4.47 -3.95 -3.67
C GLU A 132 -5.62 -2.95 -3.86
N PRO A 133 -5.77 -1.95 -2.94
CA PRO A 133 -6.79 -0.93 -3.09
C PRO A 133 -6.54 -0.04 -4.31
N GLY A 134 -7.63 0.39 -4.94
CA GLY A 134 -7.69 1.60 -5.75
C GLY A 134 -7.92 2.84 -4.88
N GLY A 135 -8.78 3.76 -5.34
CA GLY A 135 -9.21 4.91 -4.52
C GLY A 135 -10.09 4.48 -3.35
N VAL A 136 -9.76 4.95 -2.15
CA VAL A 136 -10.53 4.71 -0.91
C VAL A 136 -10.84 6.05 -0.26
N LYS A 137 -12.09 6.26 0.13
CA LYS A 137 -12.53 7.46 0.84
C LYS A 137 -11.79 7.59 2.18
N SER A 138 -10.87 8.53 2.25
CA SER A 138 -10.06 8.83 3.43
C SER A 138 -9.38 10.18 3.21
N GLU A 139 -8.73 10.71 4.20
CA GLU A 139 -7.92 11.93 4.10
C GLU A 139 -6.70 11.79 3.16
N TRP A 140 -6.46 10.58 2.62
CA TRP A 140 -5.29 10.32 1.76
C TRP A 140 -5.30 11.17 0.48
N ARG A 141 -6.46 11.32 -0.17
CA ARG A 141 -6.61 12.08 -1.41
C ARG A 141 -6.34 13.57 -1.19
N GLU A 142 -6.94 14.16 -0.15
CA GLU A 142 -6.74 15.55 0.23
C GLU A 142 -5.28 15.82 0.57
N ASN A 143 -4.66 14.94 1.34
CA ASN A 143 -3.25 15.02 1.69
C ASN A 143 -2.35 14.94 0.44
N VAL A 144 -2.64 14.03 -0.50
CA VAL A 144 -1.89 13.94 -1.78
C VAL A 144 -2.04 15.20 -2.61
N ILE A 145 -3.24 15.76 -2.71
CA ILE A 145 -3.48 17.01 -3.45
C ILE A 145 -2.67 18.16 -2.84
N GLU A 146 -2.66 18.29 -1.52
CA GLU A 146 -1.87 19.30 -0.83
C GLU A 146 -0.37 19.11 -1.04
N ILE A 147 0.13 17.89 -0.89
CA ILE A 147 1.54 17.55 -1.10
C ILE A 147 1.96 17.87 -2.54
N VAL A 148 1.17 17.49 -3.55
CA VAL A 148 1.44 17.81 -4.96
C VAL A 148 1.54 19.33 -5.19
N LYS A 149 0.59 20.10 -4.64
CA LYS A 149 0.59 21.57 -4.75
C LYS A 149 1.84 22.18 -4.11
N ASN A 150 2.22 21.69 -2.94
CA ASN A 150 3.37 22.22 -2.18
C ASN A 150 4.71 21.78 -2.77
N THR A 151 4.80 20.58 -3.35
CA THR A 151 6.06 20.01 -3.84
C THR A 151 6.36 20.44 -5.28
N SER A 152 5.39 20.30 -6.20
CA SER A 152 5.59 20.52 -7.64
C SER A 152 4.58 21.50 -8.25
N GLY A 153 3.83 22.24 -7.44
CA GLY A 153 2.84 23.22 -7.90
C GLY A 153 3.45 24.49 -8.48
N SER A 154 4.78 24.62 -8.47
CA SER A 154 5.56 25.71 -9.09
C SER A 154 6.69 25.13 -9.93
N GLY A 155 7.35 25.96 -10.73
CA GLY A 155 8.49 25.55 -11.54
C GLY A 155 8.14 24.67 -12.75
N PRO A 156 9.06 23.82 -13.21
CA PRO A 156 8.92 23.07 -14.46
C PRO A 156 7.72 22.11 -14.50
N TYR A 157 7.35 21.54 -13.36
CA TYR A 157 6.29 20.54 -13.24
C TYR A 157 4.89 21.09 -12.95
N LYS A 158 4.73 22.43 -12.89
CA LYS A 158 3.46 23.10 -12.55
C LYS A 158 2.26 22.55 -13.32
N LYS A 159 2.35 22.48 -14.67
CA LYS A 159 1.24 21.99 -15.50
C LYS A 159 0.90 20.52 -15.21
N LEU A 160 1.93 19.72 -14.89
CA LEU A 160 1.75 18.33 -14.54
C LEU A 160 1.10 18.19 -13.15
N ALA A 161 1.48 19.04 -12.20
CA ALA A 161 0.87 19.11 -10.88
C ALA A 161 -0.60 19.54 -10.95
N GLU A 162 -0.93 20.54 -11.78
CA GLU A 162 -2.32 20.95 -12.04
C GLU A 162 -3.15 19.80 -12.63
N ALA A 163 -2.59 19.04 -13.58
CA ALA A 163 -3.24 17.84 -14.14
C ALA A 163 -3.45 16.75 -13.09
N ALA A 164 -2.45 16.50 -12.24
CA ALA A 164 -2.55 15.52 -11.15
C ALA A 164 -3.63 15.93 -10.13
N VAL A 165 -3.66 17.18 -9.71
CA VAL A 165 -4.69 17.70 -8.79
C VAL A 165 -6.08 17.51 -9.40
N LYS A 166 -6.28 17.95 -10.64
CA LYS A 166 -7.57 17.77 -11.35
C LYS A 166 -7.98 16.30 -11.45
N PHE A 167 -7.03 15.41 -11.71
CA PHE A 167 -7.29 13.97 -11.75
C PHE A 167 -7.75 13.45 -10.39
N PHE A 168 -7.03 13.78 -9.29
CA PHE A 168 -7.40 13.34 -7.96
C PHE A 168 -8.73 13.93 -7.49
N GLU A 169 -9.02 15.21 -7.77
CA GLU A 169 -10.31 15.83 -7.48
C GLU A 169 -11.45 15.11 -8.25
N GLY A 170 -11.26 14.79 -9.52
CA GLY A 170 -12.24 14.06 -10.33
C GLY A 170 -12.42 12.60 -9.96
N ALA A 171 -11.46 11.99 -9.27
CA ALA A 171 -11.49 10.58 -8.90
C ALA A 171 -12.36 10.25 -7.67
N GLU A 172 -12.91 11.25 -6.98
CA GLU A 172 -13.74 11.06 -5.78
C GLU A 172 -14.91 10.09 -6.02
N SER A 173 -15.57 10.19 -7.16
CA SER A 173 -16.70 9.33 -7.51
C SER A 173 -16.30 7.85 -7.76
N LEU A 174 -15.03 7.57 -7.91
CA LEU A 174 -14.48 6.22 -8.10
C LEU A 174 -13.96 5.60 -6.80
N GLU A 175 -13.97 6.35 -5.70
CA GLU A 175 -13.53 5.87 -4.40
C GLU A 175 -14.57 4.96 -3.76
N ILE A 176 -14.08 3.96 -3.07
CA ILE A 176 -14.90 3.03 -2.28
C ILE A 176 -14.82 3.37 -0.79
N GLU A 177 -15.83 2.93 -0.04
CA GLU A 177 -15.82 3.06 1.42
C GLU A 177 -14.70 2.22 2.04
N PRO A 178 -14.06 2.69 3.13
CA PRO A 178 -13.04 1.93 3.85
C PRO A 178 -13.53 0.55 4.32
N THR A 179 -14.82 0.44 4.60
CA THR A 179 -15.47 -0.84 4.99
C THR A 179 -15.31 -1.92 3.94
N ALA A 180 -15.30 -1.57 2.65
CA ALA A 180 -15.08 -2.54 1.57
C ALA A 180 -13.67 -3.19 1.65
N ILE A 181 -12.66 -2.44 2.11
CA ILE A 181 -11.32 -2.98 2.35
C ILE A 181 -11.35 -3.85 3.62
N ALA A 182 -11.99 -3.39 4.69
CA ALA A 182 -12.12 -4.15 5.94
C ALA A 182 -12.79 -5.50 5.71
N ASP A 183 -13.87 -5.56 4.91
CA ASP A 183 -14.56 -6.80 4.56
C ASP A 183 -13.64 -7.79 3.83
N VAL A 184 -12.77 -7.29 2.95
CA VAL A 184 -11.79 -8.13 2.25
C VAL A 184 -10.71 -8.61 3.20
N ILE A 185 -10.25 -7.78 4.15
CA ILE A 185 -9.32 -8.19 5.22
C ILE A 185 -9.93 -9.33 6.04
N VAL A 186 -11.16 -9.17 6.52
CA VAL A 186 -11.88 -10.20 7.28
C VAL A 186 -12.04 -11.49 6.46
N LYS A 187 -12.46 -11.38 5.20
CA LYS A 187 -12.58 -12.52 4.29
C LYS A 187 -11.25 -13.27 4.10
N ALA A 188 -10.16 -12.54 3.93
CA ALA A 188 -8.84 -13.12 3.76
C ALA A 188 -8.36 -13.82 5.05
N SER A 189 -8.55 -13.18 6.21
CA SER A 189 -8.15 -13.70 7.52
C SER A 189 -8.89 -14.97 7.92
N GLN A 190 -10.16 -15.11 7.55
CA GLN A 190 -11.01 -16.28 7.86
C GLN A 190 -10.84 -17.43 6.86
N SER A 191 -10.16 -17.21 5.75
CA SER A 191 -10.00 -18.23 4.72
C SER A 191 -8.86 -19.19 5.05
N LYS A 192 -9.14 -20.49 5.00
CA LYS A 192 -8.10 -21.55 5.13
C LYS A 192 -7.08 -21.51 3.99
N ARG A 193 -7.47 -21.01 2.81
CA ARG A 193 -6.63 -20.85 1.62
C ARG A 193 -6.94 -19.53 0.95
N PRO A 194 -6.48 -18.40 1.52
CA PRO A 194 -6.72 -17.09 0.93
C PRO A 194 -6.03 -16.97 -0.43
N LYS A 195 -6.58 -16.11 -1.30
CA LYS A 195 -5.87 -15.73 -2.53
C LYS A 195 -4.63 -14.92 -2.16
N ALA A 196 -3.58 -15.05 -2.98
CA ALA A 196 -2.37 -14.25 -2.78
C ALA A 196 -2.65 -12.74 -2.93
N ARG A 197 -3.64 -12.35 -3.74
CA ARG A 197 -3.99 -10.94 -4.03
C ARG A 197 -5.48 -10.72 -4.11
N TYR A 198 -5.90 -9.56 -3.60
CA TYR A 198 -7.28 -9.05 -3.69
C TYR A 198 -7.25 -7.62 -4.21
N VAL A 199 -7.61 -7.44 -5.49
CA VAL A 199 -7.79 -6.11 -6.09
C VAL A 199 -9.16 -5.57 -5.72
N VAL A 200 -9.22 -4.37 -5.14
CA VAL A 200 -10.46 -3.76 -4.64
C VAL A 200 -10.51 -2.27 -5.03
N PRO A 201 -11.51 -1.82 -5.76
CA PRO A 201 -12.62 -2.57 -6.35
C PRO A 201 -12.19 -3.43 -7.56
N VAL A 202 -12.99 -4.45 -7.81
CA VAL A 202 -12.69 -5.51 -8.80
C VAL A 202 -12.47 -5.00 -10.24
N HIS A 203 -13.10 -3.89 -10.62
CA HIS A 203 -12.97 -3.34 -11.99
C HIS A 203 -11.52 -2.93 -12.34
N PHE A 204 -10.68 -2.61 -11.34
CA PHE A 204 -9.25 -2.35 -11.60
C PHE A 204 -8.50 -3.56 -12.16
N LYS A 205 -9.03 -4.77 -12.02
CA LYS A 205 -8.45 -5.94 -12.69
C LYS A 205 -8.41 -5.79 -14.21
N LEU A 206 -9.41 -5.10 -14.80
CA LEU A 206 -9.40 -4.83 -16.23
C LEU A 206 -8.26 -3.87 -16.60
N VAL A 207 -8.03 -2.84 -15.82
CA VAL A 207 -6.92 -1.89 -16.04
C VAL A 207 -5.57 -2.61 -15.93
N LEU A 208 -5.40 -3.46 -14.90
CA LEU A 208 -4.18 -4.26 -14.73
C LEU A 208 -4.00 -5.28 -15.87
N LEU A 209 -5.08 -5.87 -16.38
CA LEU A 209 -5.03 -6.75 -17.54
C LEU A 209 -4.59 -5.98 -18.79
N LEU A 210 -5.11 -4.77 -19.02
CA LEU A 210 -4.67 -3.92 -20.14
C LEU A 210 -3.18 -3.57 -20.00
N LYS A 211 -2.69 -3.28 -18.78
CA LYS A 211 -1.25 -3.04 -18.53
C LYS A 211 -0.37 -4.23 -18.94
N VAL A 212 -0.87 -5.46 -18.79
CA VAL A 212 -0.12 -6.68 -19.16
C VAL A 212 -0.20 -6.97 -20.66
N LEU A 213 -1.34 -6.67 -21.30
CA LEU A 213 -1.57 -6.99 -22.71
C LEU A 213 -1.01 -5.94 -23.67
N LEU A 214 -0.91 -4.69 -23.23
CA LEU A 214 -0.40 -3.60 -24.06
C LEU A 214 1.11 -3.45 -23.86
N THR A 215 1.82 -2.97 -24.89
CA THR A 215 3.20 -2.49 -24.71
C THR A 215 3.20 -1.26 -23.81
N ASP A 216 4.31 -0.98 -23.12
CA ASP A 216 4.42 0.19 -22.23
C ASP A 216 4.00 1.48 -22.95
N ARG A 217 4.47 1.71 -24.17
CA ARG A 217 4.11 2.91 -24.95
C ARG A 217 2.62 3.01 -25.26
N MET A 218 1.94 1.89 -25.50
CA MET A 218 0.49 1.87 -25.77
C MET A 218 -0.29 2.14 -24.48
N PHE A 219 0.10 1.48 -23.39
CA PHE A 219 -0.51 1.71 -22.08
C PHE A 219 -0.30 3.16 -21.64
N ASP A 220 0.92 3.70 -21.75
CA ASP A 220 1.23 5.08 -21.38
C ASP A 220 0.38 6.09 -22.17
N ARG A 221 0.22 5.93 -23.48
CA ARG A 221 -0.65 6.81 -24.28
C ARG A 221 -2.11 6.80 -23.79
N LEU A 222 -2.64 5.61 -23.52
CA LEU A 222 -4.00 5.45 -23.01
C LEU A 222 -4.15 6.06 -21.64
N TRP A 223 -3.20 5.76 -20.74
CA TRP A 223 -3.24 6.16 -19.35
C TRP A 223 -2.98 7.66 -19.17
N CYS A 224 -2.03 8.23 -19.93
CA CYS A 224 -1.83 9.68 -20.00
C CYS A 224 -3.10 10.42 -20.43
N LYS A 225 -3.78 9.92 -21.49
CA LYS A 225 -5.03 10.51 -21.95
C LYS A 225 -6.12 10.43 -20.87
N PHE A 226 -6.24 9.31 -20.18
CA PHE A 226 -7.20 9.12 -19.09
C PHE A 226 -6.94 10.07 -17.90
N MET A 227 -5.68 10.27 -17.52
CA MET A 227 -5.29 11.16 -16.43
C MET A 227 -5.19 12.64 -16.84
N GLY A 228 -5.43 12.98 -18.11
CA GLY A 228 -5.33 14.36 -18.59
C GLY A 228 -3.90 14.92 -18.60
N VAL A 229 -2.89 14.05 -18.79
CA VAL A 229 -1.50 14.49 -18.88
C VAL A 229 -1.30 15.42 -20.06
N PRO A 230 -0.72 16.64 -19.87
CA PRO A 230 -0.45 17.55 -20.97
C PRO A 230 0.58 16.95 -21.94
N THR A 231 0.35 17.12 -23.24
CA THR A 231 1.25 16.61 -24.29
C THR A 231 2.47 17.50 -24.54
N SER A 232 2.48 18.68 -23.94
CA SER A 232 3.60 19.65 -23.97
C SER A 232 3.62 20.44 -22.66
N VAL A 233 4.79 20.68 -22.16
CA VAL A 233 5.04 21.46 -20.93
C VAL A 233 5.34 22.91 -21.26
#